data_a58f64abf52629ee029f90eda3b1aeb8
#
_entry.id   a58f64abf52629ee029f90eda3b1aeb8
#
_cell.length_a   1.000
_cell.length_b   1.000
_cell.length_c   1.000
_cell.angle_alpha   90.00
_cell.angle_beta   90.00
_cell.angle_gamma   90.00
#
_symmetry.space_group_name_H-M   'P 1'
#
loop_
_entity.id
_entity.type
_entity.pdbx_description
1 polymer ?
#
loop_
_entity_poly.entity_id
_entity_poly.type
_entity_poly.pdbx_seq_one_letter_code
_entity_poly.pdbx_strand_id
1 'polypeptide(L)'
;MARRLKFSILASIFSLSLFILPSSSFADWTPLIERLTADNFDEQVIREIFDRPGVNFDPSAMSCKLKELINKRYKKQDTISASKVRAAYARFLKPEVIAAAQTYLQKNRETLQGITDAYCVPKEIVVSILLVETELGRHLGDRGAFNTLASMALSSDLETIRPYLAPDLVTRRSEEFARKRCRQKADWAYGELKALIRYASENGIDPLSIPGSLYGAIGICQFMPTKISVYGVDADRDGRVNLFAEPDALYSMANYLRSHGWRCDMSAKRQYRVILAYNHSKIYADTVLTVAKKLKE
;
A
#
# COMPACT_ATOMS: atom_id res chain seq x y z
N MET A 1 -86.38 30.23 -11.08
CA MET A 1 -85.03 30.59 -11.44
C MET A 1 -84.08 29.66 -10.67
N ALA A 2 -83.58 28.58 -11.32
CA ALA A 2 -82.71 27.58 -10.69
C ALA A 2 -81.37 27.61 -11.39
N ARG A 3 -80.32 28.05 -10.67
CA ARG A 3 -78.94 28.04 -11.15
C ARG A 3 -78.31 26.66 -10.90
N ARG A 4 -77.96 25.96 -11.98
CA ARG A 4 -77.16 24.71 -11.95
C ARG A 4 -75.72 25.04 -11.71
N LEU A 5 -75.11 24.53 -10.62
CA LEU A 5 -73.70 24.51 -10.37
C LEU A 5 -73.06 23.31 -11.14
N LYS A 6 -72.10 23.59 -11.99
CA LYS A 6 -71.28 22.56 -12.65
C LYS A 6 -70.07 22.29 -11.75
N PHE A 7 -69.95 21.08 -11.23
CA PHE A 7 -68.74 20.59 -10.61
C PHE A 7 -67.80 20.04 -11.67
N SER A 8 -66.67 20.69 -11.86
CA SER A 8 -65.56 20.15 -12.65
C SER A 8 -64.67 19.32 -11.73
N ILE A 9 -64.60 18.03 -11.99
CA ILE A 9 -63.67 17.12 -11.33
C ILE A 9 -62.32 17.22 -12.04
N LEU A 10 -61.31 17.83 -11.40
CA LEU A 10 -59.93 17.80 -11.85
C LEU A 10 -59.34 16.47 -11.39
N ALA A 11 -59.09 15.56 -12.33
CA ALA A 11 -58.34 14.33 -12.07
C ALA A 11 -56.83 14.68 -12.04
N SER A 12 -56.25 14.74 -10.87
CA SER A 12 -54.78 14.87 -10.71
C SER A 12 -54.10 13.53 -11.02
N ILE A 13 -53.45 13.46 -12.15
CA ILE A 13 -52.56 12.32 -12.52
C ILE A 13 -51.29 12.47 -11.67
N PHE A 14 -51.16 11.67 -10.61
CA PHE A 14 -49.92 11.54 -9.84
C PHE A 14 -48.97 10.67 -10.64
N SER A 15 -48.03 11.32 -11.35
CA SER A 15 -46.95 10.63 -12.03
C SER A 15 -45.94 10.14 -10.97
N LEU A 16 -45.96 8.84 -10.70
CA LEU A 16 -45.03 8.17 -9.80
C LEU A 16 -43.68 8.06 -10.59
N SER A 17 -42.83 9.06 -10.43
CA SER A 17 -41.46 8.99 -10.92
C SER A 17 -40.71 7.98 -10.10
N LEU A 18 -40.50 6.79 -10.68
CA LEU A 18 -39.63 5.75 -10.12
C LEU A 18 -38.19 6.29 -10.14
N PHE A 19 -37.71 6.84 -9.05
CA PHE A 19 -36.31 7.13 -8.85
C PHE A 19 -35.55 5.79 -8.81
N ILE A 20 -35.02 5.39 -9.96
CA ILE A 20 -33.99 4.34 -10.03
C ILE A 20 -32.76 4.95 -9.36
N LEU A 21 -32.57 4.70 -8.07
CA LEU A 21 -31.31 4.93 -7.40
C LEU A 21 -30.27 4.08 -8.16
N PRO A 22 -29.11 4.64 -8.54
CA PRO A 22 -28.07 3.81 -9.12
C PRO A 22 -27.72 2.74 -8.08
N SER A 23 -27.97 1.48 -8.42
CA SER A 23 -27.49 0.35 -7.67
C SER A 23 -25.98 0.57 -7.50
N SER A 24 -25.53 0.79 -6.27
CA SER A 24 -24.10 0.63 -5.98
C SER A 24 -23.78 -0.81 -6.38
N SER A 25 -23.12 -0.97 -7.52
CA SER A 25 -22.70 -2.28 -7.97
C SER A 25 -21.66 -2.75 -6.98
N PHE A 26 -22.08 -3.57 -6.03
CA PHE A 26 -21.15 -4.32 -5.20
C PHE A 26 -20.28 -5.14 -6.14
N ALA A 27 -18.97 -5.07 -5.96
CA ALA A 27 -18.07 -5.91 -6.75
C ALA A 27 -18.43 -7.38 -6.49
N ASP A 28 -18.49 -8.17 -7.55
CA ASP A 28 -18.61 -9.62 -7.41
C ASP A 28 -17.25 -10.19 -6.99
N TRP A 29 -17.15 -10.57 -5.72
CA TRP A 29 -15.94 -11.17 -5.15
C TRP A 29 -15.84 -12.67 -5.36
N THR A 30 -16.89 -13.32 -5.90
CA THR A 30 -16.95 -14.76 -6.10
C THR A 30 -15.71 -15.34 -6.79
N PRO A 31 -15.19 -14.76 -7.91
CA PRO A 31 -14.01 -15.30 -8.56
C PRO A 31 -12.76 -15.29 -7.68
N LEU A 32 -12.65 -14.31 -6.79
CA LEU A 32 -11.51 -14.20 -5.88
C LEU A 32 -11.64 -15.15 -4.70
N ILE A 33 -12.84 -15.33 -4.18
CA ILE A 33 -13.17 -16.31 -3.12
C ILE A 33 -12.86 -17.73 -3.63
N GLU A 34 -13.36 -18.10 -4.80
CA GLU A 34 -13.09 -19.41 -5.42
C GLU A 34 -11.58 -19.65 -5.61
N ARG A 35 -10.85 -18.64 -6.05
CA ARG A 35 -9.39 -18.72 -6.23
C ARG A 35 -8.66 -18.93 -4.91
N LEU A 36 -9.08 -18.25 -3.84
CA LEU A 36 -8.51 -18.42 -2.49
C LEU A 36 -8.82 -19.82 -1.92
N THR A 37 -10.05 -20.30 -2.10
CA THR A 37 -10.44 -21.65 -1.68
C THR A 37 -9.64 -22.71 -2.43
N ALA A 38 -9.42 -22.56 -3.74
CA ALA A 38 -8.56 -23.43 -4.53
C ALA A 38 -7.10 -23.45 -4.05
N ASP A 39 -6.64 -22.36 -3.44
CA ASP A 39 -5.29 -22.24 -2.83
C ASP A 39 -5.27 -22.64 -1.32
N ASN A 40 -6.24 -23.45 -0.88
CA ASN A 40 -6.37 -24.04 0.46
C ASN A 40 -6.63 -23.03 1.59
N PHE A 41 -7.29 -21.91 1.31
CA PHE A 41 -7.89 -21.09 2.35
C PHE A 41 -9.26 -21.68 2.73
N ASP A 42 -9.64 -21.60 4.01
CA ASP A 42 -10.96 -22.03 4.46
C ASP A 42 -12.04 -21.16 3.80
N GLU A 43 -12.94 -21.81 3.06
CA GLU A 43 -13.98 -21.13 2.28
C GLU A 43 -14.93 -20.33 3.18
N GLN A 44 -15.31 -20.89 4.33
CA GLN A 44 -16.22 -20.21 5.24
C GLN A 44 -15.59 -18.94 5.78
N VAL A 45 -14.34 -19.03 6.24
CA VAL A 45 -13.59 -17.86 6.77
C VAL A 45 -13.44 -16.79 5.69
N ILE A 46 -13.11 -17.18 4.45
CA ILE A 46 -12.95 -16.22 3.36
C ILE A 46 -14.28 -15.55 3.01
N ARG A 47 -15.37 -16.30 2.91
CA ARG A 47 -16.73 -15.73 2.68
C ARG A 47 -17.11 -14.75 3.79
N GLU A 48 -16.91 -15.14 5.06
CA GLU A 48 -17.19 -14.27 6.20
C GLU A 48 -16.42 -12.94 6.14
N ILE A 49 -15.16 -12.95 5.66
CA ILE A 49 -14.38 -11.72 5.47
C ILE A 49 -14.97 -10.88 4.33
N PHE A 50 -15.24 -11.48 3.16
CA PHE A 50 -15.69 -10.75 1.97
C PHE A 50 -17.14 -10.24 2.08
N ASP A 51 -17.99 -10.88 2.89
CA ASP A 51 -19.39 -10.47 3.11
C ASP A 51 -19.52 -9.28 4.09
N ARG A 52 -18.42 -8.85 4.69
CA ARG A 52 -18.46 -7.74 5.65
C ARG A 52 -18.69 -6.39 4.98
N PRO A 53 -19.49 -5.48 5.59
CA PRO A 53 -19.81 -4.17 5.02
C PRO A 53 -18.61 -3.27 4.72
N GLY A 54 -17.47 -3.53 5.36
CA GLY A 54 -16.23 -2.79 5.14
C GLY A 54 -15.46 -3.21 3.89
N VAL A 55 -15.84 -4.31 3.22
CA VAL A 55 -15.20 -4.77 1.99
C VAL A 55 -15.80 -4.03 0.80
N ASN A 56 -14.95 -3.28 0.11
CA ASN A 56 -15.36 -2.50 -1.04
C ASN A 56 -14.28 -2.52 -2.13
N PHE A 57 -14.72 -2.32 -3.37
CA PHE A 57 -13.83 -2.26 -4.53
C PHE A 57 -13.22 -0.85 -4.65
N ASP A 58 -11.89 -0.76 -4.53
CA ASP A 58 -11.12 0.47 -4.75
C ASP A 58 -10.27 0.34 -6.03
N PRO A 59 -10.68 0.95 -7.15
CA PRO A 59 -9.96 0.86 -8.40
C PRO A 59 -8.66 1.68 -8.43
N SER A 60 -8.42 2.54 -7.44
CA SER A 60 -7.39 3.57 -7.50
C SER A 60 -5.97 3.00 -7.58
N ALA A 61 -5.66 1.92 -6.86
CA ALA A 61 -4.35 1.31 -6.88
C ALA A 61 -3.99 0.76 -8.27
N MET A 62 -4.89 -0.02 -8.90
CA MET A 62 -4.68 -0.54 -10.24
C MET A 62 -4.64 0.56 -11.29
N SER A 63 -5.56 1.54 -11.21
CA SER A 63 -5.62 2.68 -12.13
C SER A 63 -4.35 3.52 -12.10
N CYS A 64 -3.87 3.86 -10.90
CA CYS A 64 -2.61 4.58 -10.72
C CYS A 64 -1.41 3.79 -11.28
N LYS A 65 -1.37 2.47 -11.02
CA LYS A 65 -0.29 1.60 -11.52
C LYS A 65 -0.28 1.50 -13.03
N LEU A 66 -1.42 1.33 -13.67
CA LEU A 66 -1.52 1.32 -15.13
C LEU A 66 -1.11 2.65 -15.74
N LYS A 67 -1.58 3.76 -15.19
CA LYS A 67 -1.19 5.11 -15.61
C LYS A 67 0.33 5.30 -15.56
N GLU A 68 0.95 4.91 -14.44
CA GLU A 68 2.42 4.96 -14.28
C GLU A 68 3.13 4.15 -15.38
N LEU A 69 2.72 2.89 -15.57
CA LEU A 69 3.38 1.97 -16.49
C LEU A 69 3.20 2.37 -17.96
N ILE A 70 2.00 2.82 -18.35
CA ILE A 70 1.70 3.28 -19.70
C ILE A 70 2.48 4.56 -20.00
N ASN A 71 2.46 5.53 -19.07
CA ASN A 71 3.21 6.77 -19.25
C ASN A 71 4.70 6.52 -19.35
N LYS A 72 5.26 5.65 -18.50
CA LYS A 72 6.68 5.29 -18.55
C LYS A 72 7.09 4.67 -19.90
N ARG A 73 6.18 3.93 -20.56
CA ARG A 73 6.49 3.24 -21.82
C ARG A 73 6.22 4.09 -23.07
N TYR A 74 5.13 4.88 -23.06
CA TYR A 74 4.60 5.52 -24.27
C TYR A 74 4.65 7.05 -24.26
N LYS A 75 4.80 7.69 -23.09
CA LYS A 75 4.93 9.14 -22.99
C LYS A 75 6.37 9.52 -22.63
N LYS A 76 6.88 10.63 -23.17
CA LYS A 76 8.16 11.19 -22.71
C LYS A 76 8.04 11.55 -21.23
N GLN A 77 9.07 11.20 -20.47
CA GLN A 77 9.13 11.45 -19.02
C GLN A 77 9.10 12.97 -18.78
N ASP A 78 8.03 13.48 -18.17
CA ASP A 78 7.91 14.89 -17.81
C ASP A 78 8.94 15.25 -16.75
N THR A 79 9.84 16.17 -17.09
CA THR A 79 10.82 16.76 -16.13
C THR A 79 10.15 17.42 -14.93
N ILE A 80 8.92 17.88 -15.10
CA ILE A 80 8.08 18.46 -14.03
C ILE A 80 7.77 17.44 -12.92
N SER A 81 7.62 16.17 -13.26
CA SER A 81 7.39 15.10 -12.27
C SER A 81 8.59 14.89 -11.34
N ALA A 82 9.81 14.96 -11.86
CA ALA A 82 11.04 14.76 -11.07
C ALA A 82 11.28 15.89 -10.05
N SER A 83 10.96 17.14 -10.39
CA SER A 83 11.10 18.26 -9.47
C SER A 83 10.10 18.21 -8.31
N LYS A 84 8.84 17.81 -8.58
CA LYS A 84 7.82 17.63 -7.54
C LYS A 84 8.20 16.51 -6.57
N VAL A 85 8.73 15.40 -7.09
CA VAL A 85 9.22 14.29 -6.25
C VAL A 85 10.37 14.76 -5.36
N ARG A 86 11.36 15.48 -5.91
CA ARG A 86 12.47 16.04 -5.12
C ARG A 86 11.98 16.99 -4.02
N ALA A 87 11.02 17.87 -4.34
CA ALA A 87 10.43 18.77 -3.35
C ALA A 87 9.72 18.02 -2.22
N ALA A 88 9.01 16.93 -2.54
CA ALA A 88 8.36 16.10 -1.54
C ALA A 88 9.38 15.43 -0.57
N TYR A 89 10.53 15.00 -1.08
CA TYR A 89 11.59 14.41 -0.24
C TYR A 89 12.41 15.46 0.53
N ALA A 90 12.51 16.69 0.05
CA ALA A 90 13.22 17.76 0.74
C ALA A 90 12.64 18.05 2.15
N ARG A 91 11.37 17.75 2.39
CA ARG A 91 10.74 17.89 3.71
C ARG A 91 11.45 17.12 4.82
N PHE A 92 12.04 15.95 4.49
CA PHE A 92 12.74 15.10 5.45
C PHE A 92 14.10 15.68 5.89
N LEU A 93 14.60 16.70 5.20
CA LEU A 93 15.88 17.34 5.50
C LEU A 93 15.72 18.62 6.33
N LYS A 94 14.51 18.99 6.70
CA LYS A 94 14.23 20.18 7.52
C LYS A 94 14.78 19.99 8.94
N PRO A 95 15.31 21.05 9.57
CA PRO A 95 15.90 20.96 10.91
C PRO A 95 14.97 20.34 11.96
N GLU A 96 13.69 20.74 11.96
CA GLU A 96 12.70 20.22 12.91
C GLU A 96 12.42 18.72 12.71
N VAL A 97 12.50 18.23 11.48
CA VAL A 97 12.31 16.79 11.17
C VAL A 97 13.54 15.98 11.60
N ILE A 98 14.73 16.52 11.38
CA ILE A 98 15.98 15.90 11.85
C ILE A 98 16.03 15.87 13.38
N ALA A 99 15.63 16.94 14.07
CA ALA A 99 15.56 16.99 15.53
C ALA A 99 14.58 15.93 16.09
N ALA A 100 13.43 15.75 15.45
CA ALA A 100 12.50 14.67 15.82
C ALA A 100 13.12 13.27 15.66
N ALA A 101 13.88 13.05 14.59
CA ALA A 101 14.59 11.80 14.37
C ALA A 101 15.74 11.58 15.35
N GLN A 102 16.44 12.61 15.78
CA GLN A 102 17.44 12.54 16.86
C GLN A 102 16.79 12.19 18.20
N THR A 103 15.64 12.80 18.52
CA THR A 103 14.87 12.44 19.72
C THR A 103 14.44 10.96 19.69
N TYR A 104 13.99 10.48 18.53
CA TYR A 104 13.64 9.07 18.34
C TYR A 104 14.84 8.13 18.54
N LEU A 105 16.01 8.49 18.00
CA LEU A 105 17.27 7.76 18.20
C LEU A 105 17.63 7.61 19.69
N GLN A 106 17.46 8.68 20.45
CA GLN A 106 17.75 8.68 21.90
C GLN A 106 16.74 7.82 22.67
N LYS A 107 15.44 7.98 22.38
CA LYS A 107 14.36 7.24 23.04
C LYS A 107 14.49 5.73 22.83
N ASN A 108 14.89 5.31 21.62
CA ASN A 108 14.97 3.89 21.24
C ASN A 108 16.41 3.35 21.22
N ARG A 109 17.31 3.98 22.00
CA ARG A 109 18.75 3.71 21.95
C ARG A 109 19.10 2.25 22.16
N GLU A 110 18.46 1.56 23.11
CA GLU A 110 18.76 0.15 23.44
C GLU A 110 18.37 -0.78 22.31
N THR A 111 17.14 -0.67 21.79
CA THR A 111 16.66 -1.45 20.64
C THR A 111 17.54 -1.23 19.41
N LEU A 112 17.86 0.02 19.11
CA LEU A 112 18.69 0.38 17.96
C LEU A 112 20.15 -0.07 18.10
N GLN A 113 20.68 -0.11 19.32
CA GLN A 113 22.02 -0.67 19.59
C GLN A 113 22.01 -2.18 19.36
N GLY A 114 21.01 -2.89 19.89
CA GLY A 114 20.83 -4.33 19.65
C GLY A 114 20.76 -4.68 18.16
N ILE A 115 20.07 -3.85 17.36
CA ILE A 115 20.05 -4.00 15.90
C ILE A 115 21.43 -3.81 15.28
N THR A 116 22.18 -2.79 15.72
CA THR A 116 23.53 -2.52 15.21
C THR A 116 24.44 -3.69 15.50
N ASP A 117 24.38 -4.25 16.72
CA ASP A 117 25.19 -5.38 17.14
C ASP A 117 24.82 -6.67 16.39
N ALA A 118 23.55 -6.94 16.16
CA ALA A 118 23.08 -8.15 15.49
C ALA A 118 23.26 -8.13 13.97
N TYR A 119 23.05 -6.98 13.33
CA TYR A 119 22.96 -6.88 11.85
C TYR A 119 24.04 -6.00 11.22
N CYS A 120 24.88 -5.33 12.01
CA CYS A 120 25.82 -4.30 11.54
C CYS A 120 25.16 -3.12 10.81
N VAL A 121 23.85 -2.92 10.99
CA VAL A 121 23.13 -1.80 10.40
C VAL A 121 23.19 -0.62 11.35
N PRO A 122 23.81 0.52 10.98
CA PRO A 122 23.88 1.69 11.85
C PRO A 122 22.48 2.18 12.21
N LYS A 123 22.29 2.54 13.47
CA LYS A 123 21.02 3.06 13.98
C LYS A 123 20.50 4.25 13.18
N GLU A 124 21.39 5.11 12.67
CA GLU A 124 21.04 6.26 11.85
C GLU A 124 20.41 5.84 10.51
N ILE A 125 20.84 4.70 9.93
CA ILE A 125 20.24 4.14 8.72
C ILE A 125 18.84 3.64 9.01
N VAL A 126 18.64 2.87 10.10
CA VAL A 126 17.33 2.36 10.50
C VAL A 126 16.35 3.50 10.70
N VAL A 127 16.73 4.52 11.50
CA VAL A 127 15.87 5.67 11.77
C VAL A 127 15.61 6.51 10.52
N SER A 128 16.59 6.63 9.62
CA SER A 128 16.39 7.35 8.35
C SER A 128 15.39 6.68 7.43
N ILE A 129 15.42 5.35 7.32
CA ILE A 129 14.42 4.59 6.56
C ILE A 129 13.05 4.77 7.20
N LEU A 130 12.96 4.55 8.52
CA LEU A 130 11.72 4.72 9.28
C LEU A 130 11.11 6.12 9.12
N LEU A 131 11.95 7.16 9.15
CA LEU A 131 11.51 8.54 8.94
C LEU A 131 10.90 8.73 7.56
N VAL A 132 11.51 8.17 6.53
CA VAL A 132 11.06 8.35 5.14
C VAL A 132 9.83 7.50 4.84
N GLU A 133 9.73 6.30 5.42
CA GLU A 133 8.59 5.38 5.18
C GLU A 133 7.32 5.84 5.89
N THR A 134 7.42 6.13 7.18
CA THR A 134 6.24 6.33 8.03
C THR A 134 6.33 7.53 8.97
N GLU A 135 7.27 8.45 8.74
CA GLU A 135 7.52 9.58 9.64
C GLU A 135 7.68 9.12 11.10
N LEU A 136 8.54 8.11 11.30
CA LEU A 136 8.79 7.47 12.60
C LEU A 136 7.55 6.74 13.16
N GLY A 137 6.83 6.02 12.32
CA GLY A 137 5.66 5.23 12.71
C GLY A 137 4.34 6.03 12.82
N ARG A 138 4.33 7.33 12.50
CA ARG A 138 3.13 8.18 12.62
C ARG A 138 2.15 8.04 11.46
N HIS A 139 2.61 7.62 10.28
CA HIS A 139 1.80 7.45 9.07
C HIS A 139 1.97 6.05 8.50
N LEU A 140 1.03 5.17 8.81
CA LEU A 140 1.07 3.75 8.39
C LEU A 140 0.34 3.51 7.06
N GLY A 141 -0.18 4.56 6.45
CA GLY A 141 -0.97 4.54 5.22
C GLY A 141 -2.43 4.93 5.47
N ASP A 142 -3.07 5.45 4.41
CA ASP A 142 -4.43 6.02 4.48
C ASP A 142 -5.49 5.07 3.90
N ARG A 143 -5.12 3.82 3.60
CA ARG A 143 -6.00 2.84 2.93
C ARG A 143 -6.05 1.52 3.70
N GLY A 144 -7.16 0.79 3.56
CA GLY A 144 -7.22 -0.59 4.00
C GLY A 144 -6.37 -1.48 3.07
N ALA A 145 -5.37 -2.15 3.62
CA ALA A 145 -4.48 -3.02 2.84
C ALA A 145 -5.26 -4.15 2.16
N PHE A 146 -6.24 -4.73 2.88
CA PHE A 146 -7.11 -5.78 2.35
C PHE A 146 -7.88 -5.32 1.10
N ASN A 147 -8.64 -4.23 1.20
CA ASN A 147 -9.43 -3.71 0.09
C ASN A 147 -8.56 -3.33 -1.11
N THR A 148 -7.40 -2.73 -0.86
CA THR A 148 -6.42 -2.39 -1.90
C THR A 148 -5.96 -3.63 -2.67
N LEU A 149 -5.50 -4.66 -1.96
CA LEU A 149 -4.95 -5.88 -2.58
C LEU A 149 -6.04 -6.75 -3.21
N ALA A 150 -7.21 -6.87 -2.56
CA ALA A 150 -8.37 -7.60 -3.11
C ALA A 150 -8.87 -6.95 -4.41
N SER A 151 -9.02 -5.62 -4.43
CA SER A 151 -9.45 -4.88 -5.61
C SER A 151 -8.45 -4.99 -6.77
N MET A 152 -7.16 -4.90 -6.47
CA MET A 152 -6.13 -5.13 -7.49
C MET A 152 -6.14 -6.56 -8.01
N ALA A 153 -6.30 -7.56 -7.13
CA ALA A 153 -6.36 -8.98 -7.51
C ALA A 153 -7.57 -9.30 -8.38
N LEU A 154 -8.72 -8.69 -8.09
CA LEU A 154 -9.94 -8.82 -8.90
C LEU A 154 -9.81 -8.18 -10.29
N SER A 155 -8.94 -7.18 -10.44
CA SER A 155 -8.76 -6.37 -11.66
C SER A 155 -7.83 -7.03 -12.68
N SER A 156 -7.97 -8.33 -12.95
CA SER A 156 -7.16 -9.05 -13.94
C SER A 156 -7.54 -8.69 -15.39
N ASP A 157 -8.80 -8.37 -15.64
CA ASP A 157 -9.27 -7.86 -16.92
C ASP A 157 -9.20 -6.33 -16.96
N LEU A 158 -8.69 -5.78 -18.05
CA LEU A 158 -8.63 -4.34 -18.29
C LEU A 158 -10.02 -3.69 -18.27
N GLU A 159 -11.05 -4.42 -18.70
CA GLU A 159 -12.42 -3.88 -18.74
C GLU A 159 -12.97 -3.56 -17.34
N THR A 160 -12.55 -4.31 -16.32
CA THR A 160 -12.90 -4.01 -14.92
C THR A 160 -12.39 -2.63 -14.48
N ILE A 161 -11.24 -2.21 -15.00
CA ILE A 161 -10.58 -0.95 -14.59
C ILE A 161 -10.80 0.18 -15.60
N ARG A 162 -11.14 -0.13 -16.84
CA ARG A 162 -11.33 0.86 -17.91
C ARG A 162 -12.23 2.04 -17.52
N PRO A 163 -13.37 1.87 -16.83
CA PRO A 163 -14.23 2.99 -16.43
C PRO A 163 -13.55 4.00 -15.51
N TYR A 164 -12.47 3.59 -14.83
CA TYR A 164 -11.73 4.40 -13.85
C TYR A 164 -10.43 4.99 -14.41
N LEU A 165 -10.15 4.77 -15.69
CA LEU A 165 -8.99 5.34 -16.38
C LEU A 165 -9.39 6.62 -17.12
N ALA A 166 -8.42 7.52 -17.29
CA ALA A 166 -8.65 8.67 -18.19
C ALA A 166 -8.96 8.15 -19.61
N PRO A 167 -9.92 8.76 -20.33
CA PRO A 167 -10.42 8.24 -21.62
C PRO A 167 -9.33 8.00 -22.68
N ASP A 168 -8.27 8.81 -22.67
CA ASP A 168 -7.16 8.78 -23.62
C ASP A 168 -5.92 8.04 -23.12
N LEU A 169 -5.99 7.44 -21.93
CA LEU A 169 -4.84 6.75 -21.33
C LEU A 169 -4.51 5.46 -22.08
N VAL A 170 -5.54 4.66 -22.38
CA VAL A 170 -5.39 3.41 -23.11
C VAL A 170 -5.81 3.64 -24.55
N THR A 171 -4.84 3.68 -25.43
CA THR A 171 -5.02 3.84 -26.88
C THR A 171 -4.88 2.49 -27.58
N ARG A 172 -5.29 2.38 -28.86
CA ARG A 172 -5.08 1.18 -29.68
C ARG A 172 -3.62 0.68 -29.63
N ARG A 173 -2.64 1.59 -29.55
CA ARG A 173 -1.21 1.26 -29.47
C ARG A 173 -0.82 0.66 -28.12
N SER A 174 -1.47 1.02 -27.01
CA SER A 174 -1.13 0.60 -25.67
C SER A 174 -2.06 -0.47 -25.09
N GLU A 175 -3.12 -0.84 -25.80
CA GLU A 175 -4.16 -1.77 -25.37
C GLU A 175 -3.60 -3.13 -24.90
N GLU A 176 -2.85 -3.80 -25.77
CA GLU A 176 -2.25 -5.11 -25.43
C GLU A 176 -1.30 -5.03 -24.25
N PHE A 177 -0.49 -3.98 -24.20
CA PHE A 177 0.38 -3.73 -23.06
C PHE A 177 -0.42 -3.52 -21.76
N ALA A 178 -1.49 -2.73 -21.81
CA ALA A 178 -2.35 -2.48 -20.66
C ALA A 178 -2.99 -3.79 -20.16
N ARG A 179 -3.58 -4.60 -21.04
CA ARG A 179 -4.15 -5.91 -20.72
C ARG A 179 -3.13 -6.85 -20.07
N LYS A 180 -1.93 -6.93 -20.65
CA LYS A 180 -0.82 -7.73 -20.06
C LYS A 180 -0.45 -7.23 -18.67
N ARG A 181 -0.39 -5.91 -18.46
CA ARG A 181 -0.04 -5.33 -17.15
C ARG A 181 -1.14 -5.49 -16.12
N CYS A 182 -2.41 -5.41 -16.50
CA CYS A 182 -3.52 -5.75 -15.61
C CYS A 182 -3.35 -7.14 -15.03
N ARG A 183 -3.24 -8.17 -15.87
CA ARG A 183 -3.05 -9.55 -15.43
C ARG A 183 -1.85 -9.71 -14.51
N GLN A 184 -0.67 -9.21 -14.91
CA GLN A 184 0.54 -9.31 -14.10
C GLN A 184 0.42 -8.63 -12.74
N LYS A 185 -0.28 -7.49 -12.67
CA LYS A 185 -0.45 -6.77 -11.40
C LYS A 185 -1.55 -7.36 -10.54
N ALA A 186 -2.59 -7.93 -11.14
CA ALA A 186 -3.60 -8.68 -10.41
C ALA A 186 -3.01 -9.96 -9.79
N ASP A 187 -2.21 -10.72 -10.54
CA ASP A 187 -1.55 -11.93 -10.02
C ASP A 187 -0.56 -11.61 -8.90
N TRP A 188 0.21 -10.53 -9.05
CA TRP A 188 1.07 -10.05 -7.98
C TRP A 188 0.27 -9.65 -6.74
N ALA A 189 -0.79 -8.85 -6.89
CA ALA A 189 -1.64 -8.42 -5.78
C ALA A 189 -2.34 -9.60 -5.09
N TYR A 190 -2.72 -10.62 -5.84
CA TYR A 190 -3.28 -11.85 -5.30
C TYR A 190 -2.28 -12.59 -4.39
N GLY A 191 -1.01 -12.66 -4.78
CA GLY A 191 0.05 -13.20 -3.92
C GLY A 191 0.21 -12.42 -2.62
N GLU A 192 0.17 -11.08 -2.70
CA GLU A 192 0.24 -10.20 -1.53
C GLU A 192 -1.02 -10.33 -0.64
N LEU A 193 -2.23 -10.45 -1.24
CA LEU A 193 -3.47 -10.67 -0.50
C LEU A 193 -3.43 -11.96 0.31
N LYS A 194 -2.98 -13.07 -0.30
CA LYS A 194 -2.82 -14.33 0.42
C LYS A 194 -1.88 -14.21 1.62
N ALA A 195 -0.76 -13.53 1.43
CA ALA A 195 0.18 -13.28 2.50
C ALA A 195 -0.40 -12.37 3.60
N LEU A 196 -1.20 -11.35 3.23
CA LEU A 196 -1.89 -10.49 4.18
C LEU A 196 -2.90 -11.26 5.04
N ILE A 197 -3.72 -12.12 4.41
CA ILE A 197 -4.71 -12.94 5.13
C ILE A 197 -4.02 -13.87 6.13
N ARG A 198 -2.93 -14.54 5.71
CA ARG A 198 -2.14 -15.41 6.60
C ARG A 198 -1.54 -14.62 7.76
N TYR A 199 -0.89 -13.50 7.46
CA TYR A 199 -0.32 -12.61 8.48
C TYR A 199 -1.38 -12.17 9.50
N ALA A 200 -2.55 -11.77 9.05
CA ALA A 200 -3.65 -11.35 9.91
C ALA A 200 -4.12 -12.50 10.82
N SER A 201 -4.29 -13.69 10.26
CA SER A 201 -4.67 -14.91 10.99
C SER A 201 -3.62 -15.30 12.03
N GLU A 202 -2.35 -15.35 11.66
CA GLU A 202 -1.23 -15.72 12.54
C GLU A 202 -1.06 -14.76 13.72
N ASN A 203 -1.38 -13.48 13.52
CA ASN A 203 -1.27 -12.44 14.55
C ASN A 203 -2.58 -12.16 15.30
N GLY A 204 -3.69 -12.84 14.93
CA GLY A 204 -5.00 -12.56 15.52
C GLY A 204 -5.52 -11.15 15.23
N ILE A 205 -5.12 -10.57 14.08
CA ILE A 205 -5.50 -9.22 13.64
C ILE A 205 -6.65 -9.34 12.63
N ASP A 206 -7.64 -8.47 12.75
CA ASP A 206 -8.68 -8.36 11.72
C ASP A 206 -8.05 -7.83 10.41
N PRO A 207 -8.10 -8.58 9.27
CA PRO A 207 -7.49 -8.16 8.02
C PRO A 207 -8.04 -6.83 7.49
N LEU A 208 -9.29 -6.48 7.80
CA LEU A 208 -9.90 -5.21 7.39
C LEU A 208 -9.40 -4.01 8.22
N SER A 209 -8.88 -4.25 9.42
CA SER A 209 -8.32 -3.20 10.27
C SER A 209 -6.90 -2.78 9.91
N ILE A 210 -6.23 -3.52 9.02
CA ILE A 210 -4.82 -3.29 8.68
C ILE A 210 -4.68 -2.09 7.75
N PRO A 211 -4.07 -0.97 8.21
CA PRO A 211 -3.78 0.17 7.36
C PRO A 211 -2.62 -0.16 6.41
N GLY A 212 -2.64 0.42 5.23
CA GLY A 212 -1.59 0.22 4.25
C GLY A 212 -1.41 1.38 3.28
N SER A 213 -0.34 1.30 2.50
CA SER A 213 -0.05 2.23 1.43
C SER A 213 -1.00 2.05 0.24
N LEU A 214 -0.89 2.94 -0.77
CA LEU A 214 -1.63 2.83 -2.03
C LEU A 214 -1.51 1.45 -2.71
N TYR A 215 -0.43 0.70 -2.45
CA TYR A 215 -0.20 -0.62 -3.05
C TYR A 215 -0.20 -1.75 -2.03
N GLY A 216 -0.67 -1.50 -0.79
CA GLY A 216 -0.85 -2.53 0.23
C GLY A 216 0.41 -2.87 1.04
N ALA A 217 1.43 -2.00 1.08
CA ALA A 217 2.52 -2.13 2.04
C ALA A 217 2.01 -1.79 3.44
N ILE A 218 2.44 -2.53 4.46
CA ILE A 218 1.91 -2.45 5.82
C ILE A 218 2.98 -2.24 6.90
N GLY A 219 2.52 -1.80 8.06
CA GLY A 219 3.33 -1.66 9.25
C GLY A 219 4.32 -0.49 9.21
N ILE A 220 5.06 -0.36 10.29
CA ILE A 220 6.01 0.74 10.50
C ILE A 220 7.14 0.73 9.45
N CYS A 221 7.57 -0.45 9.00
CA CYS A 221 8.61 -0.62 7.99
C CYS A 221 8.08 -0.69 6.54
N GLN A 222 6.77 -0.54 6.31
CA GLN A 222 6.13 -0.54 4.99
C GLN A 222 6.53 -1.76 4.12
N PHE A 223 6.47 -2.95 4.72
CA PHE A 223 6.69 -4.19 3.97
C PHE A 223 5.46 -4.58 3.16
N MET A 224 5.70 -5.10 1.97
CA MET A 224 4.69 -5.90 1.29
C MET A 224 4.44 -7.19 2.07
N PRO A 225 3.20 -7.66 2.19
CA PRO A 225 2.86 -8.83 3.01
C PRO A 225 3.71 -10.08 2.76
N THR A 226 4.05 -10.36 1.49
CA THR A 226 4.92 -11.50 1.15
C THR A 226 6.33 -11.40 1.72
N LYS A 227 6.80 -10.21 2.07
CA LYS A 227 8.12 -10.03 2.66
C LYS A 227 8.17 -10.38 4.15
N ILE A 228 7.01 -10.42 4.83
CA ILE A 228 6.95 -10.67 6.27
C ILE A 228 7.42 -12.07 6.59
N SER A 229 6.96 -13.09 5.84
CA SER A 229 7.38 -14.48 6.04
C SER A 229 8.87 -14.73 5.76
N VAL A 230 9.53 -13.82 5.00
CA VAL A 230 10.94 -13.97 4.62
C VAL A 230 11.86 -13.16 5.51
N TYR A 231 11.45 -11.97 5.90
CA TYR A 231 12.30 -11.01 6.61
C TYR A 231 11.78 -10.60 7.97
N GLY A 232 10.55 -11.00 8.33
CA GLY A 232 9.98 -10.72 9.64
C GLY A 232 10.83 -11.30 10.77
N VAL A 233 10.92 -10.55 11.85
CA VAL A 233 11.64 -10.95 13.08
C VAL A 233 10.71 -10.70 14.25
N ASP A 234 10.46 -11.74 15.02
CA ASP A 234 9.85 -11.68 16.35
C ASP A 234 10.96 -11.25 17.33
N ALA A 235 11.06 -9.96 17.59
CA ALA A 235 12.15 -9.37 18.36
C ALA A 235 11.87 -9.37 19.86
N ASP A 236 10.62 -9.30 20.28
CA ASP A 236 10.19 -9.37 21.68
C ASP A 236 9.91 -10.81 22.15
N ARG A 237 9.94 -11.79 21.22
CA ARG A 237 9.77 -13.23 21.45
C ARG A 237 8.41 -13.60 22.02
N ASP A 238 7.37 -12.90 21.58
CA ASP A 238 5.98 -13.22 21.93
C ASP A 238 5.39 -14.37 21.07
N GLY A 239 6.16 -14.87 20.11
CA GLY A 239 5.78 -15.94 19.16
C GLY A 239 5.12 -15.43 17.90
N ARG A 240 5.12 -14.13 17.65
CA ARG A 240 4.48 -13.48 16.49
C ARG A 240 5.40 -12.43 15.89
N VAL A 241 5.13 -12.07 14.64
CA VAL A 241 5.82 -10.93 13.99
C VAL A 241 4.83 -9.79 13.82
N ASN A 242 4.87 -8.81 14.70
CA ASN A 242 3.96 -7.67 14.64
C ASN A 242 4.66 -6.43 14.05
N LEU A 243 4.45 -6.18 12.75
CA LEU A 243 5.04 -5.01 12.08
C LEU A 243 4.46 -3.65 12.54
N PHE A 244 3.47 -3.65 13.43
CA PHE A 244 2.94 -2.45 14.07
C PHE A 244 3.57 -2.20 15.45
N ALA A 245 4.35 -3.16 15.98
CA ALA A 245 5.21 -3.01 17.14
C ALA A 245 6.62 -2.59 16.71
N GLU A 246 7.18 -1.58 17.40
CA GLU A 246 8.50 -1.03 17.05
C GLU A 246 9.62 -2.09 17.05
N PRO A 247 9.78 -2.97 18.07
CA PRO A 247 10.86 -3.95 18.09
C PRO A 247 10.87 -4.81 16.83
N ASP A 248 9.75 -5.45 16.51
CA ASP A 248 9.65 -6.35 15.36
C ASP A 248 9.85 -5.65 14.03
N ALA A 249 9.22 -4.48 13.86
CA ALA A 249 9.36 -3.71 12.63
C ALA A 249 10.80 -3.27 12.36
N LEU A 250 11.51 -2.80 13.40
CA LEU A 250 12.88 -2.30 13.28
C LEU A 250 13.87 -3.45 13.04
N TYR A 251 13.72 -4.57 13.76
CA TYR A 251 14.53 -5.77 13.55
C TYR A 251 14.26 -6.39 12.18
N SER A 252 13.01 -6.46 11.75
CA SER A 252 12.64 -6.93 10.40
C SER A 252 13.25 -6.06 9.29
N MET A 253 13.24 -4.73 9.46
CA MET A 253 13.91 -3.81 8.55
C MET A 253 15.42 -4.08 8.46
N ALA A 254 16.07 -4.25 9.59
CA ALA A 254 17.50 -4.55 9.65
C ALA A 254 17.83 -5.92 9.03
N ASN A 255 17.00 -6.94 9.31
CA ASN A 255 17.10 -8.25 8.68
C ASN A 255 16.96 -8.18 7.16
N TYR A 256 16.02 -7.37 6.66
CA TYR A 256 15.90 -7.11 5.22
C TYR A 256 17.19 -6.54 4.63
N LEU A 257 17.74 -5.50 5.24
CA LEU A 257 19.00 -4.88 4.78
C LEU A 257 20.16 -5.87 4.81
N ARG A 258 20.29 -6.65 5.88
CA ARG A 258 21.32 -7.71 6.02
C ARG A 258 21.19 -8.76 4.93
N SER A 259 19.97 -9.23 4.66
CA SER A 259 19.66 -10.22 3.62
C SER A 259 19.97 -9.71 2.21
N HIS A 260 19.87 -8.38 1.99
CA HIS A 260 20.22 -7.72 0.73
C HIS A 260 21.68 -7.27 0.65
N GLY A 261 22.53 -7.76 1.54
CA GLY A 261 23.97 -7.60 1.46
C GLY A 261 24.56 -6.51 2.33
N TRP A 262 23.82 -6.00 3.33
CA TRP A 262 24.42 -5.13 4.33
C TRP A 262 25.48 -5.90 5.13
N ARG A 263 26.65 -5.30 5.36
CA ARG A 263 27.75 -5.86 6.14
C ARG A 263 28.39 -4.75 6.95
N CYS A 264 29.14 -5.12 8.01
CA CYS A 264 30.02 -4.19 8.72
C CYS A 264 31.04 -3.58 7.73
N ASP A 265 31.43 -2.36 7.96
CA ASP A 265 32.52 -1.66 7.24
C ASP A 265 32.37 -1.62 5.71
N MET A 266 31.13 -1.64 5.22
CA MET A 266 30.90 -1.56 3.79
C MET A 266 31.03 -0.13 3.24
N SER A 267 31.52 -0.01 1.99
CA SER A 267 31.65 1.28 1.33
C SER A 267 30.31 1.96 1.07
N ALA A 268 30.30 3.30 1.01
CA ALA A 268 29.09 4.09 0.71
C ALA A 268 28.37 3.65 -0.58
N LYS A 269 29.13 3.24 -1.61
CA LYS A 269 28.57 2.70 -2.87
C LYS A 269 27.79 1.39 -2.65
N ARG A 270 28.22 0.55 -1.73
CA ARG A 270 27.50 -0.68 -1.37
C ARG A 270 26.28 -0.38 -0.53
N GLN A 271 26.38 0.52 0.47
CA GLN A 271 25.24 0.99 1.27
C GLN A 271 24.12 1.53 0.36
N TYR A 272 24.47 2.40 -0.58
CA TYR A 272 23.54 2.95 -1.57
C TYR A 272 22.78 1.86 -2.33
N ARG A 273 23.47 0.81 -2.78
CA ARG A 273 22.83 -0.31 -3.50
C ARG A 273 21.86 -1.10 -2.63
N VAL A 274 22.19 -1.34 -1.37
CA VAL A 274 21.27 -2.03 -0.44
C VAL A 274 20.03 -1.20 -0.15
N ILE A 275 20.18 0.12 0.01
CA ILE A 275 19.03 1.02 0.21
C ILE A 275 18.17 1.08 -1.08
N LEU A 276 18.76 1.03 -2.26
CA LEU A 276 18.02 0.89 -3.52
C LEU A 276 17.25 -0.43 -3.63
N ALA A 277 17.68 -1.50 -2.96
CA ALA A 277 16.91 -2.74 -2.90
C ALA A 277 15.67 -2.61 -2.02
N TYR A 278 15.73 -1.75 -0.98
CA TYR A 278 14.57 -1.44 -0.14
C TYR A 278 13.50 -0.68 -0.94
N ASN A 279 13.93 0.38 -1.65
CA ASN A 279 13.07 1.15 -2.54
C ASN A 279 13.85 1.57 -3.80
N HIS A 280 13.39 1.15 -4.98
CA HIS A 280 14.06 1.37 -6.28
C HIS A 280 14.00 2.83 -6.76
N SER A 281 14.17 3.80 -5.86
CA SER A 281 14.19 5.22 -6.13
C SER A 281 15.53 5.84 -5.73
N LYS A 282 16.23 6.45 -6.69
CA LYS A 282 17.47 7.18 -6.41
C LYS A 282 17.26 8.30 -5.42
N ILE A 283 16.16 9.06 -5.56
CA ILE A 283 15.81 10.17 -4.65
C ILE A 283 15.59 9.65 -3.23
N TYR A 284 14.93 8.50 -3.09
CA TYR A 284 14.77 7.82 -1.81
C TYR A 284 16.13 7.49 -1.17
N ALA A 285 17.00 6.80 -1.92
CA ALA A 285 18.30 6.38 -1.41
C ALA A 285 19.20 7.58 -1.03
N ASP A 286 19.20 8.63 -1.87
CA ASP A 286 19.91 9.87 -1.59
C ASP A 286 19.39 10.54 -0.31
N THR A 287 18.05 10.57 -0.12
CA THR A 287 17.43 11.16 1.07
C THR A 287 17.76 10.37 2.33
N VAL A 288 17.60 9.06 2.32
CA VAL A 288 17.92 8.18 3.46
C VAL A 288 19.38 8.36 3.90
N LEU A 289 20.33 8.35 2.96
CA LEU A 289 21.75 8.52 3.29
C LEU A 289 22.08 9.94 3.77
N THR A 290 21.40 10.95 3.23
CA THR A 290 21.58 12.35 3.68
C THR A 290 21.03 12.54 5.10
N VAL A 291 19.85 12.01 5.39
CA VAL A 291 19.29 12.00 6.76
C VAL A 291 20.23 11.27 7.71
N ALA A 292 20.69 10.06 7.36
CA ALA A 292 21.59 9.27 8.19
C ALA A 292 22.91 10.01 8.49
N LYS A 293 23.44 10.77 7.53
CA LYS A 293 24.61 11.63 7.75
C LYS A 293 24.31 12.73 8.78
N LYS A 294 23.17 13.43 8.63
CA LYS A 294 22.76 14.51 9.57
C LYS A 294 22.46 14.01 10.97
N LEU A 295 22.07 12.74 11.14
CA LEU A 295 21.84 12.15 12.46
C LEU A 295 23.13 11.77 13.19
N LYS A 296 24.28 11.74 12.51
CA LYS A 296 25.62 11.51 13.10
C LYS A 296 26.29 12.81 13.56
N GLU A 297 25.89 13.94 12.96
CA GLU A 297 26.35 15.30 13.33
C GLU A 297 25.69 15.75 14.64
#